data_f0ec56ce0447332c8c22d5636f6b8d42
#
_entry.id   f0ec56ce0447332c8c22d5636f6b8d42
#
_cell.length_a   1.000
_cell.length_b   1.000
_cell.length_c   1.000
_cell.angle_alpha   90.00
_cell.angle_beta   90.00
_cell.angle_gamma   90.00
#
_symmetry.space_group_name_H-M   'P 1'
#
loop_
_entity.id
_entity.type
_entity.pdbx_description
1 polymer ?
#
loop_
_entity_poly.entity_id
_entity_poly.type
_entity_poly.pdbx_seq_one_letter_code
_entity_poly.pdbx_strand_id
1 'polypeptide(L)'
;QIDPRPFEVQLIQAQGQMARDQAQMKNAQLDFERYRDLYKQNFIPKQQLDTQEALVRQYEGIVKADQGQIDNAKLQLTYSSITAPIDGRVGLRLVDAGNIVHANDPNGLLVITQLQPITVVFALAEDHLPAVFERLKSGKQLVVEAFDREQKRKLATGTLLTVDNQI
;
A
#
# COMPACT_ATOMS: atom_id res chain seq x y z
N GLN A 1 8.68 3.18 15.49
CA GLN A 1 8.53 1.79 15.09
C GLN A 1 7.71 1.05 16.12
N ILE A 2 6.75 0.23 15.68
CA ILE A 2 6.01 -0.72 16.51
C ILE A 2 6.88 -1.96 16.70
N ASP A 3 6.69 -2.72 17.79
CA ASP A 3 7.46 -3.95 18.04
C ASP A 3 7.25 -4.96 16.90
N PRO A 4 8.27 -5.31 16.11
CA PRO A 4 8.12 -6.21 14.97
C PRO A 4 8.11 -7.70 15.35
N ARG A 5 8.59 -8.06 16.55
CA ARG A 5 8.82 -9.45 16.96
C ARG A 5 7.59 -10.36 16.83
N PRO A 6 6.36 -9.94 17.16
CA PRO A 6 5.18 -10.79 16.96
C PRO A 6 4.95 -11.14 15.49
N PHE A 7 5.20 -10.19 14.58
CA PHE A 7 5.02 -10.38 13.14
C PHE A 7 6.15 -11.21 12.52
N GLU A 8 7.39 -11.07 13.03
CA GLU A 8 8.52 -11.92 12.64
C GLU A 8 8.26 -13.39 12.98
N VAL A 9 7.72 -13.67 14.18
CA VAL A 9 7.34 -15.04 14.57
C VAL A 9 6.25 -15.60 13.65
N GLN A 10 5.22 -14.80 13.32
CA GLN A 10 4.17 -15.21 12.39
C GLN A 10 4.74 -15.52 11.00
N LEU A 11 5.69 -14.73 10.52
CA LEU A 11 6.36 -14.96 9.24
C LEU A 11 7.11 -16.28 9.24
N ILE A 12 7.88 -16.57 10.30
CA ILE A 12 8.63 -17.82 10.44
C ILE A 12 7.67 -19.02 10.46
N GLN A 13 6.55 -18.92 11.18
CA GLN A 13 5.54 -19.98 11.23
C GLN A 13 4.92 -20.23 9.84
N ALA A 14 4.53 -19.18 9.12
CA ALA A 14 3.97 -19.30 7.77
C ALA A 14 4.99 -19.91 6.79
N GLN A 15 6.27 -19.53 6.88
CA GLN A 15 7.34 -20.12 6.07
C GLN A 15 7.56 -21.60 6.38
N GLY A 16 7.52 -21.99 7.65
CA GLY A 16 7.63 -23.40 8.07
C GLY A 16 6.47 -24.23 7.54
N GLN A 17 5.25 -23.69 7.57
CA GLN A 17 4.06 -24.33 7.01
C GLN A 17 4.20 -24.55 5.50
N MET A 18 4.56 -23.52 4.76
CA MET A 18 4.80 -23.60 3.32
C MET A 18 5.88 -24.61 2.95
N ALA A 19 6.98 -24.63 3.69
CA ALA A 19 8.07 -25.59 3.43
C ALA A 19 7.60 -27.05 3.58
N ARG A 20 6.76 -27.34 4.59
CA ARG A 20 6.16 -28.66 4.78
C ARG A 20 5.25 -29.03 3.61
N ASP A 21 4.38 -28.10 3.19
CA ASP A 21 3.37 -28.40 2.19
C ASP A 21 3.97 -28.43 0.76
N GLN A 22 5.06 -27.68 0.52
CA GLN A 22 5.89 -27.83 -0.68
C GLN A 22 6.54 -29.21 -0.76
N ALA A 23 7.02 -29.77 0.36
CA ALA A 23 7.56 -31.10 0.40
C ALA A 23 6.49 -32.17 0.06
N GLN A 24 5.27 -32.01 0.57
CA GLN A 24 4.13 -32.88 0.23
C GLN A 24 3.73 -32.76 -1.24
N MET A 25 3.67 -31.53 -1.78
CA MET A 25 3.42 -31.30 -3.20
C MET A 25 4.46 -31.99 -4.08
N LYS A 26 5.74 -31.87 -3.71
CA LYS A 26 6.83 -32.54 -4.46
C LYS A 26 6.68 -34.06 -4.47
N ASN A 27 6.31 -34.66 -3.32
CA ASN A 27 6.04 -36.10 -3.26
C ASN A 27 4.86 -36.48 -4.14
N ALA A 28 3.75 -35.73 -4.09
CA ALA A 28 2.59 -35.97 -4.95
C ALA A 28 2.93 -35.86 -6.44
N GLN A 29 3.79 -34.92 -6.83
CA GLN A 29 4.30 -34.78 -8.21
C GLN A 29 5.12 -35.99 -8.64
N LEU A 30 6.04 -36.48 -7.80
CA LEU A 30 6.83 -37.67 -8.08
C LEU A 30 5.96 -38.91 -8.22
N ASP A 31 4.96 -39.07 -7.38
CA ASP A 31 4.02 -40.17 -7.46
C ASP A 31 3.15 -40.07 -8.73
N PHE A 32 2.67 -38.89 -9.07
CA PHE A 32 1.93 -38.66 -10.32
C PHE A 32 2.77 -39.04 -11.54
N GLU A 33 4.08 -38.71 -11.58
CA GLU A 33 4.96 -39.10 -12.67
C GLU A 33 5.10 -40.63 -12.76
N ARG A 34 5.28 -41.33 -11.63
CA ARG A 34 5.33 -42.79 -11.57
C ARG A 34 4.02 -43.44 -12.07
N TYR A 35 2.89 -42.93 -11.61
CA TYR A 35 1.57 -43.41 -12.03
C TYR A 35 1.33 -43.14 -13.52
N ARG A 36 1.76 -42.01 -14.04
CA ARG A 36 1.69 -41.70 -15.47
C ARG A 36 2.48 -42.69 -16.33
N ASP A 37 3.67 -43.09 -15.87
CA ASP A 37 4.47 -44.06 -16.61
C ASP A 37 3.92 -45.50 -16.50
N LEU A 38 3.35 -45.89 -15.37
CA LEU A 38 2.63 -47.14 -15.21
C LEU A 38 1.37 -47.20 -16.08
N TYR A 39 0.64 -46.09 -16.19
CA TYR A 39 -0.53 -46.00 -17.05
C TYR A 39 -0.17 -46.14 -18.53
N LYS A 40 0.93 -45.53 -19.01
CA LYS A 40 1.42 -45.72 -20.39
C LYS A 40 1.76 -47.16 -20.70
N GLN A 41 2.15 -47.95 -19.70
CA GLN A 41 2.41 -49.38 -19.84
C GLN A 41 1.18 -50.25 -19.62
N ASN A 42 0.01 -49.67 -19.43
CA ASN A 42 -1.28 -50.32 -19.13
C ASN A 42 -1.28 -51.17 -17.83
N PHE A 43 -0.44 -50.80 -16.85
CA PHE A 43 -0.39 -51.51 -15.57
C PHE A 43 -1.41 -51.01 -14.56
N ILE A 44 -1.97 -49.82 -14.76
CA ILE A 44 -2.96 -49.25 -13.86
C ILE A 44 -4.15 -48.68 -14.63
N PRO A 45 -5.34 -48.64 -14.03
CA PRO A 45 -6.51 -47.97 -14.59
C PRO A 45 -6.36 -46.45 -14.57
N LYS A 46 -7.01 -45.77 -15.53
CA LYS A 46 -7.01 -44.30 -15.64
C LYS A 46 -7.45 -43.61 -14.36
N GLN A 47 -8.38 -44.16 -13.63
CA GLN A 47 -8.89 -43.61 -12.38
C GLN A 47 -7.79 -43.36 -11.35
N GLN A 48 -6.80 -44.25 -11.26
CA GLN A 48 -5.67 -44.06 -10.33
C GLN A 48 -4.76 -42.88 -10.74
N LEU A 49 -4.53 -42.71 -12.04
CA LEU A 49 -3.78 -41.56 -12.56
C LEU A 49 -4.53 -40.25 -12.30
N ASP A 50 -5.85 -40.20 -12.60
CA ASP A 50 -6.68 -39.02 -12.39
C ASP A 50 -6.74 -38.61 -10.90
N THR A 51 -6.73 -39.62 -10.00
CA THR A 51 -6.67 -39.37 -8.55
C THR A 51 -5.33 -38.70 -8.14
N GLN A 52 -4.19 -39.19 -8.67
CA GLN A 52 -2.90 -38.57 -8.37
C GLN A 52 -2.79 -37.16 -8.95
N GLU A 53 -3.31 -36.94 -10.15
CA GLU A 53 -3.36 -35.61 -10.73
C GLU A 53 -4.19 -34.62 -9.87
N ALA A 54 -5.34 -35.10 -9.36
CA ALA A 54 -6.17 -34.31 -8.45
C ALA A 54 -5.45 -33.97 -7.14
N LEU A 55 -4.65 -34.92 -6.63
CA LEU A 55 -3.84 -34.69 -5.42
C LEU A 55 -2.75 -33.63 -5.62
N VAL A 56 -2.08 -33.63 -6.77
CA VAL A 56 -1.10 -32.59 -7.13
C VAL A 56 -1.78 -31.22 -7.15
N ARG A 57 -2.94 -31.09 -7.85
CA ARG A 57 -3.70 -29.83 -7.88
C ARG A 57 -4.16 -29.37 -6.51
N GLN A 58 -4.52 -30.30 -5.63
CA GLN A 58 -4.86 -29.98 -4.23
C GLN A 58 -3.69 -29.34 -3.51
N TYR A 59 -2.48 -29.94 -3.59
CA TYR A 59 -1.30 -29.37 -2.94
C TYR A 59 -0.83 -28.05 -3.57
N GLU A 60 -0.99 -27.88 -4.88
CA GLU A 60 -0.75 -26.59 -5.53
C GLU A 60 -1.65 -25.49 -4.94
N GLY A 61 -2.92 -25.80 -4.69
CA GLY A 61 -3.86 -24.91 -4.02
C GLY A 61 -3.44 -24.57 -2.57
N ILE A 62 -2.97 -25.57 -1.83
CA ILE A 62 -2.49 -25.39 -0.44
C ILE A 62 -1.23 -24.49 -0.43
N VAL A 63 -0.22 -24.76 -1.26
CA VAL A 63 1.00 -23.96 -1.35
C VAL A 63 0.69 -22.51 -1.74
N LYS A 64 -0.29 -22.31 -2.62
CA LYS A 64 -0.74 -20.96 -2.98
C LYS A 64 -1.41 -20.23 -1.81
N ALA A 65 -2.17 -20.93 -0.99
CA ALA A 65 -2.77 -20.36 0.23
C ALA A 65 -1.70 -19.99 1.26
N ASP A 66 -0.68 -20.86 1.44
CA ASP A 66 0.45 -20.58 2.33
C ASP A 66 1.25 -19.35 1.87
N GLN A 67 1.45 -19.18 0.56
CA GLN A 67 2.06 -17.96 0.03
C GLN A 67 1.27 -16.71 0.43
N GLY A 68 -0.05 -16.76 0.39
CA GLY A 68 -0.91 -15.68 0.87
C GLY A 68 -0.72 -15.37 2.35
N GLN A 69 -0.50 -16.40 3.19
CA GLN A 69 -0.21 -16.22 4.62
C GLN A 69 1.17 -15.55 4.84
N ILE A 70 2.18 -15.95 4.08
CA ILE A 70 3.51 -15.33 4.11
C ILE A 70 3.42 -13.85 3.72
N ASP A 71 2.69 -13.55 2.65
CA ASP A 71 2.55 -12.17 2.16
C ASP A 71 1.78 -11.30 3.16
N ASN A 72 0.77 -11.86 3.83
CA ASN A 72 0.07 -11.17 4.91
C ASN A 72 1.01 -10.89 6.10
N ALA A 73 1.81 -11.86 6.53
CA ALA A 73 2.78 -11.66 7.61
C ALA A 73 3.84 -10.60 7.25
N LYS A 74 4.34 -10.60 6.01
CA LYS A 74 5.25 -9.56 5.50
C LYS A 74 4.61 -8.17 5.49
N LEU A 75 3.33 -8.08 5.12
CA LEU A 75 2.59 -6.82 5.11
C LEU A 75 2.46 -6.26 6.53
N GLN A 76 2.13 -7.10 7.52
CA GLN A 76 2.08 -6.71 8.93
C GLN A 76 3.45 -6.22 9.44
N LEU A 77 4.52 -6.92 9.03
CA LEU A 77 5.88 -6.50 9.34
C LEU A 77 6.22 -5.12 8.73
N THR A 78 5.79 -4.87 7.51
CA THR A 78 5.95 -3.56 6.86
C THR A 78 5.19 -2.47 7.63
N TYR A 79 3.97 -2.74 8.06
CA TYR A 79 3.16 -1.79 8.84
C TYR A 79 3.73 -1.53 10.25
N SER A 80 4.58 -2.40 10.79
CA SER A 80 5.30 -2.13 12.04
C SER A 80 6.31 -0.99 11.92
N SER A 81 6.77 -0.69 10.69
CA SER A 81 7.66 0.43 10.39
C SER A 81 6.87 1.57 9.77
N ILE A 82 6.36 2.45 10.60
CA ILE A 82 5.57 3.60 10.17
C ILE A 82 6.49 4.66 9.58
N THR A 83 6.31 4.97 8.31
CA THR A 83 7.03 6.03 7.58
C THR A 83 6.11 7.22 7.32
N ALA A 84 6.70 8.40 7.17
CA ALA A 84 5.95 9.60 6.80
C ALA A 84 5.40 9.47 5.37
N PRO A 85 4.09 9.67 5.15
CA PRO A 85 3.49 9.59 3.81
C PRO A 85 3.77 10.83 2.96
N ILE A 86 4.21 11.92 3.58
CA ILE A 86 4.51 13.21 2.94
C ILE A 86 5.80 13.79 3.51
N ASP A 87 6.47 14.60 2.71
CA ASP A 87 7.56 15.44 3.17
C ASP A 87 7.00 16.67 3.92
N GLY A 88 7.62 17.01 5.06
CA GLY A 88 7.12 18.13 5.83
C GLY A 88 7.82 18.29 7.17
N ARG A 89 7.30 19.23 7.95
CA ARG A 89 7.78 19.51 9.31
C ARG A 89 7.01 18.66 10.31
N VAL A 90 7.73 17.88 11.10
CA VAL A 90 7.16 17.12 12.22
C VAL A 90 6.81 18.06 13.37
N GLY A 91 5.59 17.95 13.86
CA GLY A 91 5.10 18.65 15.04
C GLY A 91 5.51 17.96 16.34
N LEU A 92 4.74 18.22 17.40
CA LEU A 92 4.98 17.59 18.70
C LEU A 92 4.66 16.09 18.65
N ARG A 93 5.47 15.29 19.32
CA ARG A 93 5.20 13.87 19.52
C ARG A 93 4.05 13.72 20.51
N LEU A 94 3.03 12.95 20.12
CA LEU A 94 1.80 12.74 20.92
C LEU A 94 1.88 11.48 21.77
N VAL A 95 2.77 10.54 21.43
CA VAL A 95 2.91 9.24 22.09
C VAL A 95 4.36 8.96 22.40
N ASP A 96 4.67 8.48 23.60
CA ASP A 96 6.02 8.14 24.05
C ASP A 96 6.41 6.70 23.71
N ALA A 97 7.71 6.44 23.63
CA ALA A 97 8.22 5.09 23.46
C ALA A 97 7.84 4.22 24.66
N GLY A 98 7.35 3.02 24.39
CA GLY A 98 6.85 2.09 25.41
C GLY A 98 5.33 2.13 25.61
N ASN A 99 4.63 3.12 25.05
CA ASN A 99 3.17 3.14 25.08
C ASN A 99 2.56 2.16 24.06
N ILE A 100 1.44 1.58 24.43
CA ILE A 100 0.62 0.78 23.50
C ILE A 100 -0.20 1.74 22.65
N VAL A 101 -0.20 1.53 21.33
CA VAL A 101 -0.95 2.32 20.37
C VAL A 101 -1.91 1.42 19.57
N HIS A 102 -3.09 1.94 19.27
CA HIS A 102 -4.10 1.23 18.50
C HIS A 102 -4.41 1.98 17.21
N ALA A 103 -4.81 1.25 16.18
CA ALA A 103 -5.15 1.84 14.87
C ALA A 103 -6.29 2.88 14.94
N ASN A 104 -7.16 2.78 15.95
CA ASN A 104 -8.32 3.68 16.14
C ASN A 104 -8.06 4.78 17.17
N ASP A 105 -6.82 4.99 17.61
CA ASP A 105 -6.51 6.06 18.56
C ASP A 105 -6.76 7.43 17.91
N PRO A 106 -7.58 8.29 18.52
CA PRO A 106 -8.05 9.52 17.89
C PRO A 106 -6.94 10.56 17.67
N ASN A 107 -5.86 10.50 18.43
CA ASN A 107 -4.80 11.52 18.39
C ASN A 107 -3.64 11.19 17.45
N GLY A 108 -3.55 9.95 16.92
CA GLY A 108 -2.42 9.51 16.11
C GLY A 108 -1.08 9.51 16.87
N LEU A 109 0.02 9.39 16.14
CA LEU A 109 1.37 9.35 16.73
C LEU A 109 2.05 10.73 16.74
N LEU A 110 1.89 11.48 15.65
CA LEU A 110 2.43 12.81 15.43
C LEU A 110 1.73 13.48 14.26
N VAL A 111 1.89 14.79 14.15
CA VAL A 111 1.36 15.58 13.03
C VAL A 111 2.52 15.97 12.12
N ILE A 112 2.35 15.81 10.80
CA ILE A 112 3.28 16.29 9.78
C ILE A 112 2.60 17.39 8.99
N THR A 113 3.22 18.56 8.90
CA THR A 113 2.73 19.70 8.14
C THR A 113 3.60 19.88 6.90
N GLN A 114 2.99 19.75 5.74
CA GLN A 114 3.66 20.03 4.48
C GLN A 114 3.82 21.54 4.31
N LEU A 115 5.07 21.98 4.09
CA LEU A 115 5.41 23.40 3.92
C LEU A 115 5.61 23.77 2.45
N GLN A 116 5.97 22.80 1.61
CA GLN A 116 6.19 22.97 0.18
C GLN A 116 5.77 21.69 -0.57
N PRO A 117 4.92 21.81 -1.60
CA PRO A 117 4.16 23.00 -2.00
C PRO A 117 3.09 23.37 -0.98
N ILE A 118 2.73 24.66 -0.93
CA ILE A 118 1.64 25.18 -0.09
C ILE A 118 0.61 25.84 -1.00
N THR A 119 -0.67 25.72 -0.64
CA THR A 119 -1.77 26.43 -1.32
C THR A 119 -2.19 27.65 -0.50
N VAL A 120 -2.55 28.72 -1.19
CA VAL A 120 -3.09 29.93 -0.58
C VAL A 120 -4.49 30.15 -1.14
N VAL A 121 -5.45 30.31 -0.23
CA VAL A 121 -6.84 30.66 -0.58
C VAL A 121 -6.98 32.17 -0.38
N PHE A 122 -7.50 32.85 -1.37
CA PHE A 122 -7.76 34.29 -1.32
C PHE A 122 -9.10 34.61 -1.97
N ALA A 123 -9.74 35.68 -1.52
CA ALA A 123 -11.00 36.17 -2.07
C ALA A 123 -10.71 37.04 -3.29
N LEU A 124 -11.55 36.92 -4.31
CA LEU A 124 -11.54 37.74 -5.50
C LEU A 124 -12.92 38.39 -5.65
N ALA A 125 -12.97 39.65 -6.05
CA ALA A 125 -14.25 40.33 -6.33
C ALA A 125 -14.93 39.67 -7.54
N GLU A 126 -16.25 39.49 -7.47
CA GLU A 126 -17.06 38.80 -8.48
C GLU A 126 -16.88 39.42 -9.89
N ASP A 127 -16.75 40.74 -9.97
CA ASP A 127 -16.54 41.47 -11.23
C ASP A 127 -15.32 41.01 -12.05
N HIS A 128 -14.34 40.39 -11.38
CA HIS A 128 -13.13 39.89 -12.03
C HIS A 128 -13.23 38.41 -12.45
N LEU A 129 -14.22 37.67 -11.98
CA LEU A 129 -14.38 36.25 -12.27
C LEU A 129 -14.53 35.93 -13.76
N PRO A 130 -15.31 36.67 -14.58
CA PRO A 130 -15.45 36.36 -16.00
C PRO A 130 -14.09 36.39 -16.74
N ALA A 131 -13.25 37.39 -16.46
CA ALA A 131 -11.93 37.52 -17.06
C ALA A 131 -10.97 36.40 -16.65
N VAL A 132 -11.06 35.95 -15.39
CA VAL A 132 -10.28 34.82 -14.89
C VAL A 132 -10.71 33.51 -15.59
N PHE A 133 -12.02 33.26 -15.69
CA PHE A 133 -12.55 32.07 -16.36
C PHE A 133 -12.21 32.03 -17.85
N GLU A 134 -12.27 33.14 -18.53
CA GLU A 134 -11.92 33.25 -19.97
C GLU A 134 -10.45 32.84 -20.19
N ARG A 135 -9.55 33.32 -19.32
CA ARG A 135 -8.13 32.97 -19.39
C ARG A 135 -7.86 31.52 -19.04
N LEU A 136 -8.53 30.99 -18.02
CA LEU A 136 -8.42 29.56 -17.66
C LEU A 136 -8.91 28.65 -18.81
N LYS A 137 -10.03 28.98 -19.45
CA LYS A 137 -10.56 28.26 -20.61
C LYS A 137 -9.61 28.28 -21.83
N SER A 138 -8.84 29.35 -21.96
CA SER A 138 -7.83 29.45 -23.03
C SER A 138 -6.56 28.62 -22.78
N GLY A 139 -6.50 27.86 -21.67
CA GLY A 139 -5.34 27.04 -21.30
C GLY A 139 -4.13 27.82 -20.81
N LYS A 140 -4.26 29.11 -20.54
CA LYS A 140 -3.17 29.96 -20.04
C LYS A 140 -3.08 29.80 -18.51
N GLN A 141 -1.87 29.56 -18.03
CA GLN A 141 -1.59 29.60 -16.59
C GLN A 141 -1.67 31.05 -16.10
N LEU A 142 -2.48 31.28 -15.05
CA LEU A 142 -2.56 32.57 -14.38
C LEU A 142 -1.53 32.59 -13.25
N VAL A 143 -0.59 33.51 -13.36
CA VAL A 143 0.41 33.73 -12.32
C VAL A 143 -0.19 34.53 -11.18
N VAL A 144 0.05 34.07 -9.95
CA VAL A 144 -0.38 34.72 -8.71
C VAL A 144 0.87 35.08 -7.92
N GLU A 145 0.99 36.33 -7.51
CA GLU A 145 2.11 36.81 -6.72
C GLU A 145 1.63 37.19 -5.33
N ALA A 146 2.32 36.70 -4.31
CA ALA A 146 2.06 37.05 -2.92
C ALA A 146 3.04 38.12 -2.46
N PHE A 147 2.52 39.16 -1.85
CA PHE A 147 3.30 40.27 -1.31
C PHE A 147 3.13 40.37 0.22
N ASP A 148 4.04 41.07 0.88
CA ASP A 148 3.90 41.43 2.28
C ASP A 148 2.73 42.42 2.49
N ARG A 149 2.41 42.69 3.78
CA ARG A 149 1.30 43.58 4.15
C ARG A 149 1.47 45.00 3.57
N GLU A 150 2.70 45.45 3.38
CA GLU A 150 3.02 46.78 2.84
C GLU A 150 3.11 46.80 1.31
N GLN A 151 2.91 45.66 0.65
CA GLN A 151 3.03 45.46 -0.81
C GLN A 151 4.41 45.83 -1.39
N LYS A 152 5.43 45.86 -0.54
CA LYS A 152 6.79 46.27 -0.95
C LYS A 152 7.67 45.08 -1.31
N ARG A 153 7.48 43.93 -0.66
CA ARG A 153 8.29 42.76 -0.86
C ARG A 153 7.46 41.59 -1.37
N LYS A 154 7.84 41.09 -2.55
CA LYS A 154 7.29 39.85 -3.06
C LYS A 154 7.78 38.66 -2.21
N LEU A 155 6.84 37.88 -1.67
CA LEU A 155 7.07 36.73 -0.82
C LEU A 155 7.15 35.45 -1.63
N ALA A 156 6.25 35.27 -2.60
CA ALA A 156 6.16 34.06 -3.41
C ALA A 156 5.50 34.34 -4.76
N THR A 157 5.73 33.44 -5.71
CA THR A 157 5.03 33.37 -6.98
C THR A 157 4.47 31.97 -7.14
N GLY A 158 3.21 31.89 -7.51
CA GLY A 158 2.51 30.63 -7.76
C GLY A 158 1.61 30.72 -8.99
N THR A 159 0.81 29.68 -9.22
CA THR A 159 -0.18 29.64 -10.29
C THR A 159 -1.56 29.39 -9.69
N LEU A 160 -2.58 29.99 -10.31
CA LEU A 160 -3.96 29.73 -9.93
C LEU A 160 -4.32 28.29 -10.29
N LEU A 161 -4.68 27.49 -9.29
CA LEU A 161 -5.03 26.07 -9.49
C LEU A 161 -6.50 25.91 -9.85
N THR A 162 -7.38 26.57 -9.11
CA THR A 162 -8.83 26.47 -9.26
C THR A 162 -9.53 27.66 -8.66
N VAL A 163 -10.75 27.88 -9.08
CA VAL A 163 -11.69 28.83 -8.46
C VAL A 163 -12.75 28.01 -7.75
N ASP A 164 -13.00 28.30 -6.47
CA ASP A 164 -14.09 27.68 -5.73
C ASP A 164 -15.43 28.20 -6.27
N ASN A 165 -16.39 27.28 -6.42
CA ASN A 165 -17.71 27.58 -6.93
C ASN A 165 -18.76 27.67 -5.79
N GLN A 166 -18.31 27.79 -4.55
CA GLN A 166 -19.20 28.06 -3.41
C GLN A 166 -19.46 29.57 -3.34
N ILE A 167 -20.69 29.95 -3.71
CA ILE A 167 -21.22 31.30 -3.58
C ILE A 167 -22.12 31.33 -2.36
#